data_ffcbe94ad699f487f65053ba5dd0e87b
#
_entry.id   ffcbe94ad699f487f65053ba5dd0e87b
#
_cell.length_a   1.000
_cell.length_b   1.000
_cell.length_c   1.000
_cell.angle_alpha   90.00
_cell.angle_beta   90.00
_cell.angle_gamma   90.00
#
_symmetry.space_group_name_H-M   'P 1'
#
loop_
_entity.id
_entity.type
_entity.pdbx_description
1 polymer ?
#
loop_
_entity_poly.entity_id
_entity_poly.type
_entity_poly.pdbx_seq_one_letter_code
_entity_poly.pdbx_strand_id
1 'polypeptide(L)'
;MGRITETRKLYKETLLEVTKIEENWLSFLDSSSWNFKYDFADQILIYAQRPDATACADISTWNNRVKRWINKNANGIFIFDNNENSQYPFKLVFDVSDTHNYKNTPYKFLMYLILIIIKIHHISYGVLKKNMNRIL
;
A
#
# COMPACT_ATOMS: atom_id res chain seq x y z
N MET A 1 19.49 -13.72 -3.01
CA MET A 1 18.58 -14.93 -3.02
C MET A 1 17.63 -14.94 -1.83
N GLY A 2 18.08 -14.67 -0.63
CA GLY A 2 17.23 -14.73 0.58
C GLY A 2 15.97 -13.88 0.53
N ARG A 3 16.05 -12.59 0.19
CA ARG A 3 14.90 -11.67 0.19
C ARG A 3 13.77 -12.05 -0.77
N ILE A 4 14.08 -12.55 -1.95
CA ILE A 4 13.06 -12.98 -2.94
C ILE A 4 12.28 -14.17 -2.40
N THR A 5 12.99 -15.16 -1.85
CA THR A 5 12.39 -16.36 -1.29
C THR A 5 11.56 -16.02 -0.04
N GLU A 6 12.07 -15.14 0.82
CA GLU A 6 11.38 -14.65 2.01
C GLU A 6 10.10 -13.89 1.67
N THR A 7 10.14 -13.01 0.65
CA THR A 7 8.96 -12.26 0.23
C THR A 7 7.88 -13.16 -0.38
N ARG A 8 8.26 -14.16 -1.17
CA ARG A 8 7.31 -15.16 -1.70
C ARG A 8 6.70 -16.03 -0.60
N LYS A 9 7.50 -16.41 0.38
CA LYS A 9 7.03 -17.15 1.55
C LYS A 9 6.05 -16.30 2.36
N LEU A 10 6.41 -15.05 2.65
CA LEU A 10 5.57 -14.09 3.35
C LEU A 10 4.21 -13.90 2.65
N TYR A 11 4.20 -13.76 1.32
CA TYR A 11 2.96 -13.67 0.55
C TYR A 11 2.05 -14.88 0.77
N LYS A 12 2.59 -16.08 0.64
CA LYS A 12 1.82 -17.32 0.80
C LYS A 12 1.27 -17.49 2.22
N GLU A 13 2.10 -17.25 3.22
CA GLU A 13 1.72 -17.35 4.63
C GLU A 13 0.63 -16.33 4.97
N THR A 14 0.79 -15.08 4.53
CA THR A 14 -0.20 -14.02 4.76
C THR A 14 -1.51 -14.32 4.04
N LEU A 15 -1.48 -14.81 2.80
CA LEU A 15 -2.67 -15.22 2.07
C LEU A 15 -3.46 -16.27 2.83
N LEU A 16 -2.80 -17.29 3.37
CA LEU A 16 -3.43 -18.31 4.19
C LEU A 16 -3.99 -17.73 5.50
N GLU A 17 -3.25 -16.84 6.15
CA GLU A 17 -3.67 -16.22 7.41
C GLU A 17 -4.92 -15.34 7.26
N VAL A 18 -4.97 -14.49 6.24
CA VAL A 18 -6.11 -13.58 6.02
C VAL A 18 -7.38 -14.32 5.59
N THR A 19 -7.25 -15.50 4.99
CA THR A 19 -8.38 -16.31 4.54
C THR A 19 -8.83 -17.35 5.57
N LYS A 20 -8.15 -17.46 6.70
CA LYS A 20 -8.38 -18.50 7.71
C LYS A 20 -9.64 -18.26 8.54
N ILE A 21 -9.88 -17.03 8.97
CA ILE A 21 -11.04 -16.63 9.76
C ILE A 21 -11.57 -15.28 9.27
N GLU A 22 -12.85 -15.01 9.54
CA GLU A 22 -13.54 -13.80 9.09
C GLU A 22 -12.87 -12.52 9.62
N GLU A 23 -12.48 -12.47 10.88
CA GLU A 23 -11.82 -11.30 11.47
C GLU A 23 -10.52 -10.92 10.75
N ASN A 24 -9.72 -11.89 10.36
CA ASN A 24 -8.49 -11.65 9.61
C ASN A 24 -8.79 -11.07 8.22
N TRP A 25 -9.81 -11.62 7.58
CA TRP A 25 -10.27 -11.13 6.28
C TRP A 25 -10.77 -9.69 6.34
N LEU A 26 -11.58 -9.37 7.34
CA LEU A 26 -12.08 -8.01 7.56
C LEU A 26 -10.94 -7.02 7.86
N SER A 27 -9.97 -7.41 8.67
CA SER A 27 -8.79 -6.60 8.96
C SER A 27 -7.96 -6.33 7.70
N PHE A 28 -7.79 -7.35 6.86
CA PHE A 28 -7.14 -7.20 5.56
C PHE A 28 -7.93 -6.25 4.62
N LEU A 29 -9.25 -6.38 4.53
CA LEU A 29 -10.08 -5.50 3.71
C LEU A 29 -10.01 -4.05 4.16
N ASP A 30 -9.98 -3.79 5.46
CA ASP A 30 -9.81 -2.44 6.01
C ASP A 30 -8.47 -1.82 5.57
N SER A 31 -7.37 -2.55 5.73
CA SER A 31 -6.05 -2.12 5.25
C SER A 31 -6.01 -1.93 3.72
N SER A 32 -6.55 -2.89 2.96
CA SER A 32 -6.52 -2.86 1.51
C SER A 32 -7.36 -1.73 0.91
N SER A 33 -8.36 -1.24 1.62
CA SER A 33 -9.18 -0.11 1.20
C SER A 33 -8.38 1.19 1.05
N TRP A 34 -7.29 1.36 1.82
CA TRP A 34 -6.34 2.46 1.67
C TRP A 34 -5.43 2.29 0.46
N ASN A 35 -5.14 1.05 0.07
CA ASN A 35 -4.21 0.68 -0.99
C ASN A 35 -4.93 0.14 -2.25
N PHE A 36 -6.12 0.64 -2.52
CA PHE A 36 -7.01 0.15 -3.59
C PHE A 36 -6.42 0.23 -5.01
N LYS A 37 -5.42 1.09 -5.24
CA LYS A 37 -4.74 1.22 -6.54
C LYS A 37 -3.83 0.03 -6.88
N TYR A 38 -3.48 -0.77 -5.89
CA TYR A 38 -2.67 -1.98 -6.06
C TYR A 38 -3.57 -3.19 -6.31
N ASP A 39 -3.09 -4.15 -7.06
CA ASP A 39 -3.80 -5.41 -7.23
C ASP A 39 -3.79 -6.24 -5.93
N PHE A 40 -4.59 -7.31 -5.92
CA PHE A 40 -4.78 -8.13 -4.72
C PHE A 40 -3.47 -8.69 -4.16
N ALA A 41 -2.58 -9.20 -5.03
CA ALA A 41 -1.31 -9.78 -4.60
C ALA A 41 -0.40 -8.73 -3.91
N ASP A 42 -0.36 -7.52 -4.46
CA ASP A 42 0.39 -6.41 -3.89
C ASP A 42 -0.23 -5.93 -2.57
N GLN A 43 -1.55 -5.90 -2.48
CA GLN A 43 -2.26 -5.56 -1.24
C GLN A 43 -1.95 -6.56 -0.11
N ILE A 44 -1.86 -7.86 -0.41
CA ILE A 44 -1.41 -8.89 0.54
C ILE A 44 0.01 -8.60 1.03
N LEU A 45 0.93 -8.26 0.14
CA LEU A 45 2.32 -7.93 0.51
C LEU A 45 2.42 -6.64 1.32
N ILE A 46 1.65 -5.62 0.98
CA ILE A 46 1.59 -4.37 1.76
C ILE A 46 1.06 -4.67 3.17
N TYR A 47 -0.05 -5.38 3.27
CA TYR A 47 -0.65 -5.76 4.55
C TYR A 47 0.30 -6.57 5.43
N ALA A 48 1.01 -7.53 4.83
CA ALA A 48 1.97 -8.36 5.56
C ALA A 48 3.12 -7.56 6.17
N GLN A 49 3.59 -6.52 5.47
CA GLN A 49 4.75 -5.73 5.87
C GLN A 49 4.38 -4.45 6.62
N ARG A 50 3.28 -3.82 6.27
CA ARG A 50 2.78 -2.57 6.83
C ARG A 50 1.25 -2.54 6.85
N PRO A 51 0.60 -3.23 7.80
CA PRO A 51 -0.87 -3.27 7.88
C PRO A 51 -1.52 -1.90 8.10
N ASP A 52 -0.77 -0.95 8.63
CA ASP A 52 -1.18 0.45 8.87
C ASP A 52 -0.88 1.41 7.72
N ALA A 53 -0.33 0.93 6.59
CA ALA A 53 -0.01 1.76 5.44
C ALA A 53 -1.28 2.38 4.82
N THR A 54 -1.26 3.69 4.57
CA THR A 54 -2.41 4.43 4.05
C THR A 54 -2.22 4.98 2.64
N ALA A 55 -0.98 5.25 2.25
CA ALA A 55 -0.68 5.78 0.92
C ALA A 55 0.73 5.36 0.49
N CYS A 56 0.81 4.29 -0.28
CA CYS A 56 2.07 3.78 -0.78
C CYS A 56 2.36 4.28 -2.20
N ALA A 57 3.63 4.60 -2.46
CA ALA A 57 4.12 4.88 -3.79
C ALA A 57 5.63 4.61 -3.89
N ASP A 58 6.13 4.50 -5.12
CA ASP A 58 7.56 4.40 -5.37
C ASP A 58 8.29 5.74 -5.14
N ILE A 59 9.61 5.69 -5.05
CA ILE A 59 10.46 6.87 -4.82
C ILE A 59 10.24 7.93 -5.90
N SER A 60 10.12 7.52 -7.16
CA SER A 60 9.92 8.44 -8.28
C SER A 60 8.61 9.22 -8.14
N THR A 61 7.55 8.56 -7.77
CA THR A 61 6.25 9.19 -7.50
C THR A 61 6.34 10.16 -6.34
N TRP A 62 6.95 9.74 -5.22
CA TRP A 62 7.12 10.62 -4.06
C TRP A 62 7.94 11.86 -4.40
N ASN A 63 9.10 11.69 -5.02
CA ASN A 63 10.01 12.81 -5.30
C ASN A 63 9.48 13.74 -6.41
N ASN A 64 8.99 13.18 -7.52
CA ASN A 64 8.69 13.95 -8.73
C ASN A 64 7.27 14.49 -8.77
N ARG A 65 6.29 13.70 -8.31
CA ARG A 65 4.87 14.08 -8.36
C ARG A 65 4.39 14.72 -7.06
N VAL A 66 4.73 14.10 -5.93
CA VAL A 66 4.22 14.54 -4.63
C VAL A 66 5.15 15.55 -3.94
N LYS A 67 6.39 15.65 -4.38
CA LYS A 67 7.43 16.53 -3.80
C LYS A 67 7.71 16.20 -2.32
N ARG A 68 7.78 14.93 -2.03
CA ARG A 68 8.17 14.39 -0.73
C ARG A 68 9.42 13.52 -0.86
N TRP A 69 10.19 13.47 0.19
CA TRP A 69 11.42 12.68 0.25
C TRP A 69 11.27 11.52 1.23
N ILE A 70 11.87 10.40 0.90
CA ILE A 70 11.89 9.23 1.77
C ILE A 70 12.79 9.51 2.98
N ASN A 71 12.35 9.17 4.17
CA ASN A 71 13.13 9.29 5.40
C ASN A 71 14.35 8.38 5.35
N LYS A 72 15.48 8.83 5.91
CA LYS A 72 16.76 8.14 5.83
C LYS A 72 16.73 6.68 6.30
N ASN A 73 15.92 6.36 7.30
CA ASN A 73 15.84 5.02 7.90
C ASN A 73 14.53 4.31 7.56
N ALA A 74 13.81 4.76 6.55
CA ALA A 74 12.57 4.14 6.13
C ALA A 74 12.82 2.74 5.53
N ASN A 75 11.99 1.80 5.94
CA ASN A 75 11.97 0.47 5.36
C ASN A 75 10.95 0.43 4.21
N GLY A 76 11.44 0.14 3.00
CA GLY A 76 10.56 -0.05 1.85
C GLY A 76 9.73 -1.32 1.97
N ILE A 77 8.56 -1.29 1.36
CA ILE A 77 7.64 -2.40 1.25
C ILE A 77 7.87 -3.07 -0.10
N PHE A 78 8.16 -4.37 -0.11
CA PHE A 78 8.31 -5.15 -1.34
C PHE A 78 6.94 -5.51 -1.91
N ILE A 79 6.70 -5.14 -3.17
CA ILE A 79 5.55 -5.56 -3.96
C ILE A 79 6.03 -6.21 -5.26
N PHE A 80 5.15 -6.92 -5.95
CA PHE A 80 5.50 -7.54 -7.24
C PHE A 80 5.84 -6.47 -8.29
N ASP A 81 6.83 -6.75 -9.11
CA ASP A 81 7.13 -5.94 -10.29
C ASP A 81 6.66 -6.68 -11.55
N ASN A 82 5.57 -6.20 -12.12
CA ASN A 82 4.98 -6.77 -13.33
C ASN A 82 5.60 -6.22 -14.63
N ASN A 83 6.69 -5.46 -14.51
CA ASN A 83 7.41 -4.96 -15.68
C ASN A 83 8.26 -6.10 -16.28
N GLU A 84 7.92 -6.53 -17.48
CA GLU A 84 8.62 -7.60 -18.20
C GLU A 84 10.13 -7.30 -18.45
N ASN A 85 10.51 -6.03 -18.46
CA ASN A 85 11.89 -5.59 -18.61
C ASN A 85 12.65 -5.47 -17.28
N SER A 86 12.01 -5.74 -16.16
CA SER A 86 12.65 -5.67 -14.85
C SER A 86 13.54 -6.90 -14.61
N GLN A 87 14.75 -6.66 -14.12
CA GLN A 87 15.66 -7.72 -13.70
C GLN A 87 15.25 -8.38 -12.38
N TYR A 88 14.34 -7.74 -11.64
CA TYR A 88 13.91 -8.17 -10.32
C TYR A 88 12.41 -8.42 -10.29
N PRO A 89 11.96 -9.50 -9.64
CA PRO A 89 10.53 -9.83 -9.54
C PRO A 89 9.76 -8.95 -8.54
N PHE A 90 10.45 -8.09 -7.78
CA PHE A 90 9.90 -7.19 -6.78
C PHE A 90 10.44 -5.78 -6.95
N LYS A 91 9.63 -4.80 -6.58
CA LYS A 91 10.00 -3.39 -6.45
C LYS A 91 9.65 -2.87 -5.07
N LEU A 92 10.23 -1.73 -4.69
CA LEU A 92 9.99 -1.08 -3.41
C LEU A 92 8.98 0.06 -3.55
N VAL A 93 8.04 0.10 -2.61
CA VAL A 93 7.18 1.26 -2.35
C VAL A 93 7.33 1.70 -0.91
N PHE A 94 6.95 2.95 -0.63
CA PHE A 94 7.03 3.55 0.70
C PHE A 94 5.70 4.18 1.06
N ASP A 95 5.29 4.02 2.31
CA ASP A 95 4.10 4.68 2.82
C ASP A 95 4.36 6.18 3.07
N VAL A 96 3.31 6.97 3.05
CA VAL A 96 3.39 8.42 3.31
C VAL A 96 4.04 8.75 4.66
N SER A 97 3.84 7.91 5.68
CA SER A 97 4.44 8.06 7.01
C SER A 97 5.97 7.94 7.01
N ASP A 98 6.53 7.31 6.00
CA ASP A 98 7.98 7.18 5.79
C ASP A 98 8.57 8.32 4.95
N THR A 99 7.83 9.39 4.76
CA THR A 99 8.23 10.53 3.93
C THR A 99 8.15 11.85 4.68
N HIS A 100 8.89 12.84 4.21
CA HIS A 100 8.85 14.21 4.72
C HIS A 100 8.78 15.22 3.57
N ASN A 101 8.34 16.43 3.89
CA ASN A 101 8.27 17.51 2.90
C ASN A 101 9.67 17.95 2.47
N TYR A 102 9.80 18.19 1.18
CA TYR A 102 10.97 18.93 0.70
C TYR A 102 10.87 20.39 1.17
N LYS A 103 12.03 21.00 1.51
CA LYS A 103 12.11 22.43 1.88
C LYS A 103 11.43 23.27 0.78
N ASN A 104 10.44 24.05 1.14
CA ASN A 104 9.67 24.94 0.27
C ASN A 104 8.47 24.34 -0.49
N THR A 105 8.03 23.13 -0.18
CA THR A 105 6.77 22.61 -0.73
C THR A 105 5.59 23.30 -0.03
N PRO A 106 4.66 23.96 -0.75
CA PRO A 106 3.51 24.61 -0.11
C PRO A 106 2.66 23.57 0.65
N TYR A 107 2.45 23.80 1.93
CA TYR A 107 1.63 22.95 2.80
C TYR A 107 0.23 22.67 2.22
N LYS A 108 -0.33 23.62 1.49
CA LYS A 108 -1.64 23.51 0.84
C LYS A 108 -1.75 22.36 -0.16
N PHE A 109 -0.71 22.08 -0.94
CA PHE A 109 -0.73 21.00 -1.94
C PHE A 109 -0.80 19.63 -1.28
N LEU A 110 -0.07 19.45 -0.18
CA LEU A 110 -0.06 18.21 0.57
C LEU A 110 -1.41 17.93 1.23
N MET A 111 -2.03 18.95 1.84
CA MET A 111 -3.37 18.86 2.40
C MET A 111 -4.40 18.48 1.34
N TYR A 112 -4.28 19.02 0.12
CA TYR A 112 -5.17 18.69 -0.98
C TYR A 112 -5.05 17.21 -1.39
N LEU A 113 -3.83 16.69 -1.46
CA LEU A 113 -3.55 15.30 -1.80
C LEU A 113 -4.09 14.35 -0.73
N ILE A 114 -3.85 14.66 0.54
CA ILE A 114 -4.36 13.89 1.68
C ILE A 114 -5.90 13.88 1.68
N LEU A 115 -6.54 15.02 1.43
CA LEU A 115 -8.00 15.12 1.35
C LEU A 115 -8.57 14.30 0.17
N ILE A 116 -7.90 14.29 -0.98
CA ILE A 116 -8.29 13.46 -2.13
C ILE A 116 -8.19 11.98 -1.77
N ILE A 117 -7.09 11.55 -1.13
CA ILE A 117 -6.87 10.17 -0.72
C ILE A 117 -7.95 9.74 0.29
N ILE A 118 -8.23 10.57 1.30
CA ILE A 118 -9.28 10.32 2.30
C ILE A 118 -10.65 10.22 1.63
N LYS A 119 -10.96 11.11 0.71
CA LYS A 119 -12.25 11.11 -0.01
C LYS A 119 -12.43 9.86 -0.86
N ILE A 120 -11.39 9.44 -1.58
CA ILE A 120 -11.38 8.20 -2.37
C ILE A 120 -11.51 6.98 -1.45
N HIS A 121 -10.80 6.96 -0.31
CA HIS A 121 -10.90 5.89 0.68
C HIS A 121 -12.32 5.75 1.22
N HIS A 122 -12.97 6.85 1.61
CA HIS A 122 -14.35 6.82 2.08
C HIS A 122 -15.33 6.29 1.02
N ILE A 123 -15.16 6.67 -0.23
CA ILE A 123 -15.98 6.18 -1.35
C ILE A 123 -15.75 4.67 -1.53
N SER A 124 -14.51 4.22 -1.58
CA SER A 124 -14.16 2.81 -1.79
C SER A 124 -14.63 1.93 -0.65
N TYR A 125 -14.45 2.36 0.61
CA TYR A 125 -14.94 1.64 1.78
C TYR A 125 -16.47 1.56 1.80
N GLY A 126 -17.16 2.65 1.47
CA GLY A 126 -18.61 2.70 1.37
C GLY A 126 -19.16 1.74 0.30
N VAL A 127 -18.51 1.64 -0.85
CA VAL A 127 -18.86 0.72 -1.95
C VAL A 127 -18.66 -0.74 -1.52
N LEU A 128 -17.51 -1.06 -0.93
CA LEU A 128 -17.19 -2.41 -0.44
C LEU A 128 -18.19 -2.85 0.65
N LYS A 129 -18.47 -2.01 1.63
CA LYS A 129 -19.44 -2.28 2.69
C LYS A 129 -20.85 -2.49 2.15
N LYS A 130 -21.27 -1.70 1.17
CA LYS A 130 -22.57 -1.82 0.50
C LYS A 130 -22.67 -3.11 -0.31
N ASN A 131 -21.60 -3.53 -0.97
CA ASN A 131 -21.56 -4.78 -1.73
C ASN A 131 -21.56 -6.01 -0.80
N MET A 132 -20.83 -5.97 0.31
CA MET A 132 -20.85 -7.04 1.32
C MET A 132 -22.25 -7.23 1.92
N ASN A 133 -22.95 -6.15 2.25
CA ASN A 133 -24.32 -6.22 2.77
C ASN A 133 -25.34 -6.75 1.76
N ARG A 134 -25.01 -6.80 0.46
CA ARG A 134 -25.86 -7.41 -0.59
C ARG A 134 -25.61 -8.91 -0.76
N ILE A 135 -24.44 -9.38 -0.34
CA ILE A 135 -24.02 -10.81 -0.47
C ILE A 135 -24.42 -11.60 0.78
N LEU A 136 -24.54 -10.92 1.92
CA LEU A 136 -25.01 -11.49 3.20
C LEU A 136 -26.52 -11.36 3.32
#